data_d18a3fec09d14e97cc32c6d15fd03951
#
_entry.id   d18a3fec09d14e97cc32c6d15fd03951
#
_cell.length_a   1.000
_cell.length_b   1.000
_cell.length_c   1.000
_cell.angle_alpha   90.00
_cell.angle_beta   90.00
_cell.angle_gamma   90.00
#
_symmetry.space_group_name_H-M   'P 1'
#
loop_
_entity.id
_entity.type
_entity.pdbx_description
1 polymer ?
#
loop_
_entity_poly.entity_id
_entity_poly.type
_entity_poly.pdbx_seq_one_letter_code
_entity_poly.pdbx_strand_id
1 'polypeptide(L)'
;MTKLNLWNEGDPVILRGVYNNHPTYVQSVRVIKDTPEETALLVLPGAECMVPDGYIHHAHDASKWDRWQETLANSVQLEKFTWRTNRFLILLEPEKFYSTIYIWEAASDQFVCYYINFQLPFQRTRLGFDTLDLDLDIVIEASHEWQWKDMDEYQRGIRMGGIQSDWVKSIEHAQSEVFARIEKRAYPLDASWLNWRPDPNWSAPRLPENWDEIN
;
A
#
# COMPACT_ATOMS: atom_id res chain seq x y z
N MET A 1 -25.71 -2.58 14.26
CA MET A 1 -24.78 -2.50 13.12
C MET A 1 -24.40 -1.05 12.92
N THR A 2 -23.16 -0.70 13.21
CA THR A 2 -22.64 0.65 12.96
C THR A 2 -22.66 0.88 11.45
N LYS A 3 -23.31 1.95 10.99
CA LYS A 3 -23.37 2.27 9.55
C LYS A 3 -21.96 2.50 9.05
N LEU A 4 -21.48 1.70 8.13
CA LEU A 4 -20.17 1.87 7.50
C LEU A 4 -20.19 3.20 6.74
N ASN A 5 -19.29 4.13 7.10
CA ASN A 5 -19.16 5.37 6.36
C ASN A 5 -18.30 5.08 5.13
N LEU A 6 -18.94 5.02 3.96
CA LEU A 6 -18.28 4.82 2.68
C LEU A 6 -17.92 6.17 2.06
N TRP A 7 -16.77 6.23 1.40
CA TRP A 7 -16.32 7.37 0.62
C TRP A 7 -16.93 7.37 -0.78
N ASN A 8 -17.07 8.53 -1.36
CA ASN A 8 -17.56 8.64 -2.75
C ASN A 8 -16.39 8.55 -3.74
N GLU A 9 -16.69 8.13 -4.97
CA GLU A 9 -15.73 8.19 -6.07
C GLU A 9 -15.20 9.62 -6.24
N GLY A 10 -13.87 9.75 -6.38
CA GLY A 10 -13.18 11.03 -6.50
C GLY A 10 -12.81 11.68 -5.18
N ASP A 11 -13.32 11.24 -4.03
CA ASP A 11 -12.96 11.82 -2.73
C ASP A 11 -11.44 11.70 -2.49
N PRO A 12 -10.77 12.80 -2.08
CA PRO A 12 -9.38 12.73 -1.64
C PRO A 12 -9.33 12.20 -0.20
N VAL A 13 -8.54 11.17 0.02
CA VAL A 13 -8.32 10.55 1.34
C VAL A 13 -6.85 10.22 1.52
N ILE A 14 -6.46 9.67 2.66
CA ILE A 14 -5.10 9.18 2.89
C ILE A 14 -5.08 7.67 3.13
N LEU A 15 -4.00 7.04 2.70
CA LEU A 15 -3.60 5.69 3.09
C LEU A 15 -2.35 5.81 3.94
N ARG A 16 -2.40 5.30 5.18
CA ARG A 16 -1.29 5.40 6.14
C ARG A 16 -0.77 4.03 6.55
N GLY A 17 0.55 3.93 6.68
CA GLY A 17 1.20 2.94 7.50
C GLY A 17 1.19 3.40 8.96
N VAL A 18 0.68 2.59 9.87
CA VAL A 18 0.59 2.93 11.30
C VAL A 18 1.12 1.78 12.15
N TYR A 19 2.06 2.09 13.04
CA TYR A 19 2.60 1.17 14.03
C TYR A 19 2.52 1.80 15.43
N ASN A 20 1.92 1.11 16.40
CA ASN A 20 1.76 1.59 17.78
C ASN A 20 1.22 3.04 17.89
N ASN A 21 0.19 3.36 17.10
CA ASN A 21 -0.39 4.71 16.99
C ASN A 21 0.58 5.81 16.49
N HIS A 22 1.63 5.42 15.77
CA HIS A 22 2.53 6.36 15.09
C HIS A 22 2.47 6.11 13.58
N PRO A 23 2.28 7.15 12.75
CA PRO A 23 2.36 7.00 11.31
C PRO A 23 3.81 6.70 10.91
N THR A 24 3.98 5.70 10.04
CA THR A 24 5.28 5.30 9.47
C THR A 24 5.42 5.67 8.00
N TYR A 25 4.29 5.97 7.36
CA TYR A 25 4.18 6.41 5.98
C TYR A 25 2.78 6.99 5.75
N VAL A 26 2.65 7.98 4.89
CA VAL A 26 1.34 8.54 4.49
C VAL A 26 1.34 8.86 3.01
N GLN A 27 0.32 8.40 2.32
CA GLN A 27 0.08 8.69 0.90
C GLN A 27 -1.28 9.34 0.71
N SER A 28 -1.33 10.50 0.07
CA SER A 28 -2.61 11.04 -0.39
C SER A 28 -3.09 10.27 -1.63
N VAL A 29 -4.35 9.85 -1.62
CA VAL A 29 -4.95 9.01 -2.66
C VAL A 29 -6.35 9.52 -3.03
N ARG A 30 -6.89 9.07 -4.18
CA ARG A 30 -8.30 9.24 -4.52
C ARG A 30 -9.04 7.93 -4.40
N VAL A 31 -10.24 7.99 -3.89
CA VAL A 31 -11.15 6.85 -3.89
C VAL A 31 -11.69 6.65 -5.30
N ILE A 32 -11.61 5.43 -5.81
CA ILE A 32 -12.21 5.02 -7.10
C ILE A 32 -13.48 4.24 -6.88
N LYS A 33 -13.46 3.42 -5.86
CA LYS A 33 -14.58 2.60 -5.43
C LYS A 33 -14.47 2.37 -3.93
N ASP A 34 -15.59 2.41 -3.24
CA ASP A 34 -15.63 2.06 -1.83
C ASP A 34 -16.94 1.36 -1.50
N THR A 35 -16.85 0.07 -1.22
CA THR A 35 -17.96 -0.81 -0.87
C THR A 35 -17.63 -1.62 0.39
N PRO A 36 -18.60 -2.33 0.99
CA PRO A 36 -18.30 -3.23 2.08
C PRO A 36 -17.32 -4.35 1.73
N GLU A 37 -17.24 -4.75 0.44
CA GLU A 37 -16.46 -5.88 -0.04
C GLU A 37 -15.08 -5.47 -0.56
N GLU A 38 -14.94 -4.24 -1.05
CA GLU A 38 -13.70 -3.79 -1.70
C GLU A 38 -13.59 -2.27 -1.70
N THR A 39 -12.36 -1.80 -1.52
CA THR A 39 -11.97 -0.40 -1.71
C THR A 39 -10.89 -0.33 -2.80
N ALA A 40 -11.07 0.55 -3.78
CA ALA A 40 -10.08 0.85 -4.80
C ALA A 40 -9.56 2.30 -4.64
N LEU A 41 -8.25 2.45 -4.50
CA LEU A 41 -7.58 3.73 -4.26
C LEU A 41 -6.59 4.04 -5.39
N LEU A 42 -6.54 5.29 -5.79
CA LEU A 42 -5.67 5.77 -6.86
C LEU A 42 -4.55 6.66 -6.32
N VAL A 43 -3.31 6.30 -6.59
CA VAL A 43 -2.14 7.17 -6.45
C VAL A 43 -1.82 7.79 -7.80
N LEU A 44 -1.79 9.10 -7.85
CA LEU A 44 -1.42 9.86 -9.06
C LEU A 44 -0.02 10.47 -8.92
N PRO A 45 0.75 10.59 -9.99
CA PRO A 45 1.91 11.48 -10.01
C PRO A 45 1.51 12.89 -9.62
N GLY A 46 2.30 13.51 -8.74
CA GLY A 46 2.00 14.79 -8.12
C GLY A 46 1.31 14.69 -6.76
N ALA A 47 0.87 13.51 -6.35
CA ALA A 47 0.28 13.30 -5.03
C ALA A 47 1.30 13.54 -3.92
N GLU A 48 0.87 14.23 -2.86
CA GLU A 48 1.70 14.47 -1.69
C GLU A 48 1.76 13.22 -0.80
N CYS A 49 2.92 12.96 -0.23
CA CYS A 49 3.10 11.90 0.76
C CYS A 49 4.08 12.34 1.85
N MET A 50 4.05 11.63 2.96
CA MET A 50 5.04 11.69 4.03
C MET A 50 5.75 10.33 4.04
N VAL A 51 7.05 10.36 3.86
CA VAL A 51 7.89 9.15 3.81
C VAL A 51 8.99 9.22 4.85
N PRO A 52 9.50 8.09 5.35
CA PRO A 52 10.65 8.11 6.24
C PRO A 52 11.82 8.85 5.60
N ASP A 53 12.51 9.69 6.35
CA ASP A 53 13.69 10.43 5.88
C ASP A 53 14.80 9.49 5.40
N GLY A 54 14.96 8.36 6.08
CA GLY A 54 15.87 7.30 5.65
C GLY A 54 15.55 6.74 4.27
N TYR A 55 14.26 6.66 3.88
CA TYR A 55 13.88 6.29 2.53
C TYR A 55 14.38 7.29 1.49
N ILE A 56 14.33 8.57 1.78
CA ILE A 56 14.79 9.62 0.86
C ILE A 56 16.31 9.63 0.73
N HIS A 57 17.00 9.53 1.87
CA HIS A 57 18.44 9.79 1.94
C HIS A 57 19.29 8.52 1.87
N HIS A 58 18.73 7.35 2.16
CA HIS A 58 19.49 6.11 2.36
C HIS A 58 18.84 4.86 1.76
N ALA A 59 17.83 4.98 0.90
CA ALA A 59 17.05 3.85 0.34
C ALA A 59 17.88 2.71 -0.30
N HIS A 60 19.14 2.99 -0.65
CA HIS A 60 20.03 2.01 -1.29
C HIS A 60 21.17 1.55 -0.38
N ASP A 61 21.14 1.89 0.91
CA ASP A 61 22.19 1.56 1.86
C ASP A 61 21.61 1.13 3.22
N ALA A 62 21.24 -0.15 3.31
CA ALA A 62 20.67 -0.75 4.54
C ALA A 62 21.62 -0.66 5.76
N SER A 63 22.91 -0.30 5.57
CA SER A 63 23.83 -0.04 6.69
C SER A 63 23.58 1.32 7.34
N LYS A 64 22.91 2.23 6.67
CA LYS A 64 22.65 3.59 7.14
C LYS A 64 21.20 3.81 7.58
N TRP A 65 20.29 2.97 7.15
CA TRP A 65 18.90 3.11 7.51
C TRP A 65 18.24 1.74 7.66
N ASP A 66 17.48 1.60 8.72
CA ASP A 66 16.73 0.40 9.07
C ASP A 66 15.31 0.78 9.49
N ARG A 67 14.36 0.55 8.61
CA ARG A 67 12.96 0.85 8.84
C ARG A 67 12.42 0.24 10.14
N TRP A 68 12.72 -1.05 10.40
CA TRP A 68 12.22 -1.73 11.60
C TRP A 68 12.85 -1.22 12.89
N GLN A 69 14.11 -0.83 12.85
CA GLN A 69 14.73 -0.22 14.02
C GLN A 69 14.05 1.09 14.42
N GLU A 70 13.77 1.97 13.46
CA GLU A 70 13.07 3.22 13.72
C GLU A 70 11.61 3.01 14.11
N THR A 71 10.91 2.10 13.41
CA THR A 71 9.51 1.76 13.69
C THR A 71 9.34 1.23 15.11
N LEU A 72 10.18 0.29 15.55
CA LEU A 72 10.13 -0.29 16.89
C LEU A 72 10.48 0.71 17.99
N ALA A 73 11.38 1.65 17.69
CA ALA A 73 11.75 2.73 18.60
C ALA A 73 10.73 3.89 18.63
N ASN A 74 9.66 3.85 17.78
CA ASN A 74 8.75 4.97 17.54
C ASN A 74 9.50 6.28 17.20
N SER A 75 10.58 6.17 16.44
CA SER A 75 11.47 7.28 16.08
C SER A 75 11.47 7.65 14.60
N VAL A 76 10.56 7.06 13.82
CA VAL A 76 10.43 7.36 12.40
C VAL A 76 10.21 8.86 12.19
N GLN A 77 11.12 9.49 11.46
CA GLN A 77 10.97 10.87 11.03
C GLN A 77 10.39 10.88 9.63
N LEU A 78 9.28 11.60 9.45
CA LEU A 78 8.60 11.68 8.17
C LEU A 78 8.89 13.01 7.49
N GLU A 79 9.34 12.95 6.24
CA GLU A 79 9.55 14.11 5.39
C GLU A 79 8.51 14.17 4.27
N LYS A 80 8.15 15.40 3.90
CA LYS A 80 7.22 15.63 2.80
C LYS A 80 7.88 15.27 1.47
N PHE A 81 7.21 14.44 0.71
CA PHE A 81 7.64 14.01 -0.60
C PHE A 81 6.50 14.17 -1.62
N THR A 82 6.83 14.28 -2.89
CA THR A 82 5.86 14.28 -3.98
C THR A 82 6.07 13.03 -4.83
N TRP A 83 5.05 12.19 -4.91
CA TRP A 83 5.08 11.00 -5.76
C TRP A 83 5.21 11.40 -7.23
N ARG A 84 6.15 10.83 -7.99
CA ARG A 84 6.45 11.33 -9.34
C ARG A 84 6.50 10.26 -10.42
N THR A 85 6.58 8.99 -10.07
CA THR A 85 6.99 7.94 -11.03
C THR A 85 5.81 7.26 -11.70
N ASN A 86 5.05 6.48 -10.97
CA ASN A 86 4.04 5.57 -11.51
C ASN A 86 2.65 5.95 -11.01
N ARG A 87 1.64 5.55 -11.76
CA ARG A 87 0.26 5.55 -11.29
C ARG A 87 -0.03 4.18 -10.67
N PHE A 88 -0.62 4.17 -9.48
CA PHE A 88 -1.05 2.96 -8.79
C PHE A 88 -2.56 2.94 -8.63
N LEU A 89 -3.17 1.79 -8.89
CA LEU A 89 -4.50 1.45 -8.43
C LEU A 89 -4.36 0.35 -7.38
N ILE A 90 -4.67 0.69 -6.13
CA ILE A 90 -4.54 -0.18 -4.96
C ILE A 90 -5.92 -0.75 -4.65
N LEU A 91 -6.05 -2.06 -4.67
CA LEU A 91 -7.27 -2.78 -4.32
C LEU A 91 -7.10 -3.39 -2.93
N LEU A 92 -7.98 -2.99 -2.04
CA LEU A 92 -8.03 -3.41 -0.64
C LEU A 92 -9.31 -4.23 -0.42
N GLU A 93 -9.17 -5.48 -0.01
CA GLU A 93 -10.28 -6.32 0.43
C GLU A 93 -10.29 -6.36 1.96
N PRO A 94 -11.45 -6.26 2.65
CA PRO A 94 -11.52 -6.34 4.10
C PRO A 94 -10.90 -7.63 4.64
N GLU A 95 -10.24 -7.53 5.79
CA GLU A 95 -9.62 -8.65 6.52
C GLU A 95 -8.45 -9.35 5.79
N LYS A 96 -8.09 -8.91 4.57
CA LYS A 96 -6.95 -9.48 3.85
C LYS A 96 -5.62 -8.92 4.35
N PHE A 97 -4.64 -9.81 4.51
CA PHE A 97 -3.26 -9.47 4.86
C PHE A 97 -2.42 -9.09 3.64
N TYR A 98 -3.06 -8.60 2.59
CA TYR A 98 -2.40 -8.08 1.39
C TYR A 98 -3.33 -7.12 0.64
N SER A 99 -2.72 -6.31 -0.20
CA SER A 99 -3.40 -5.54 -1.25
C SER A 99 -2.89 -5.98 -2.62
N THR A 100 -3.72 -5.78 -3.65
CA THR A 100 -3.30 -5.96 -5.04
C THR A 100 -3.17 -4.60 -5.69
N ILE A 101 -2.03 -4.32 -6.31
CA ILE A 101 -1.73 -3.04 -6.92
C ILE A 101 -1.49 -3.24 -8.41
N TYR A 102 -2.20 -2.48 -9.22
CA TYR A 102 -1.89 -2.32 -10.64
C TYR A 102 -0.96 -1.13 -10.80
N ILE A 103 0.11 -1.30 -11.54
CA ILE A 103 1.14 -0.27 -11.75
C ILE A 103 1.21 0.09 -13.22
N TRP A 104 1.09 1.39 -13.53
CA TRP A 104 1.34 1.94 -14.86
C TRP A 104 2.44 2.97 -14.79
N GLU A 105 3.29 2.99 -15.81
CA GLU A 105 4.25 4.08 -16.01
C GLU A 105 3.48 5.38 -16.32
N ALA A 106 3.76 6.43 -15.56
CA ALA A 106 3.00 7.68 -15.69
C ALA A 106 3.21 8.39 -17.04
N ALA A 107 4.41 8.28 -17.61
CA ALA A 107 4.76 8.99 -18.86
C ALA A 107 4.12 8.34 -20.10
N SER A 108 4.02 7.01 -20.14
CA SER A 108 3.54 6.26 -21.31
C SER A 108 2.16 5.66 -21.12
N ASP A 109 1.64 5.66 -19.92
CA ASP A 109 0.41 4.95 -19.50
C ASP A 109 0.46 3.43 -19.78
N GLN A 110 1.66 2.88 -19.97
CA GLN A 110 1.87 1.45 -20.16
C GLN A 110 1.75 0.71 -18.84
N PHE A 111 1.06 -0.42 -18.85
CA PHE A 111 1.02 -1.32 -17.71
C PHE A 111 2.40 -1.92 -17.46
N VAL A 112 2.85 -1.85 -16.21
CA VAL A 112 4.16 -2.36 -15.78
C VAL A 112 4.01 -3.76 -15.20
N CYS A 113 3.23 -3.89 -14.14
CA CYS A 113 3.05 -5.15 -13.42
C CYS A 113 1.84 -5.10 -12.49
N TYR A 114 1.41 -6.26 -12.02
CA TYR A 114 0.68 -6.37 -10.76
C TYR A 114 1.68 -6.49 -9.62
N TYR A 115 1.28 -5.99 -8.47
CA TYR A 115 2.10 -6.04 -7.27
C TYR A 115 1.22 -6.47 -6.10
N ILE A 116 1.62 -7.48 -5.38
CA ILE A 116 0.99 -7.89 -4.14
C ILE A 116 1.83 -7.33 -3.01
N ASN A 117 1.25 -6.48 -2.20
CA ASN A 117 1.87 -5.93 -1.00
C ASN A 117 1.27 -6.63 0.21
N PHE A 118 2.07 -7.41 0.95
CA PHE A 118 1.61 -8.01 2.19
C PHE A 118 1.62 -6.97 3.31
N GLN A 119 0.47 -6.79 3.93
CA GLN A 119 0.20 -5.73 4.89
C GLN A 119 -0.82 -6.19 5.93
N LEU A 120 -0.96 -5.46 7.02
CA LEU A 120 -2.06 -5.70 7.94
C LEU A 120 -3.41 -5.36 7.27
N PRO A 121 -4.50 -6.03 7.64
CA PRO A 121 -5.84 -5.65 7.20
C PRO A 121 -6.09 -4.17 7.48
N PHE A 122 -6.57 -3.47 6.46
CA PHE A 122 -6.82 -2.04 6.59
C PHE A 122 -7.95 -1.73 7.57
N GLN A 123 -7.85 -0.61 8.23
CA GLN A 123 -8.89 -0.04 9.08
C GLN A 123 -9.37 1.29 8.52
N ARG A 124 -10.68 1.50 8.54
CA ARG A 124 -11.29 2.76 8.11
C ARG A 124 -11.15 3.81 9.21
N THR A 125 -10.76 5.00 8.81
CA THR A 125 -10.66 6.17 9.68
C THR A 125 -11.47 7.33 9.12
N ARG A 126 -11.54 8.43 9.84
CA ARG A 126 -12.18 9.65 9.32
C ARG A 126 -11.38 10.34 8.20
N LEU A 127 -10.09 10.01 8.04
CA LEU A 127 -9.22 10.61 7.01
C LEU A 127 -8.98 9.66 5.82
N GLY A 128 -9.37 8.39 5.93
CA GLY A 128 -9.16 7.38 4.91
C GLY A 128 -8.92 6.00 5.51
N PHE A 129 -7.72 5.44 5.31
CA PHE A 129 -7.43 4.05 5.63
C PHE A 129 -6.06 3.93 6.30
N ASP A 130 -6.01 3.14 7.37
CA ASP A 130 -4.77 2.79 8.07
C ASP A 130 -4.45 1.31 7.85
N THR A 131 -3.20 0.98 7.64
CA THR A 131 -2.66 -0.36 7.53
C THR A 131 -1.22 -0.37 8.06
N LEU A 132 -0.48 -1.43 7.85
CA LEU A 132 0.96 -1.49 8.03
C LEU A 132 1.54 -2.44 6.98
N ASP A 133 2.42 -1.93 6.17
CA ASP A 133 3.22 -2.70 5.22
C ASP A 133 4.19 -3.61 5.99
N LEU A 134 4.26 -4.89 5.61
CA LEU A 134 5.07 -5.91 6.28
C LEU A 134 6.31 -6.31 5.47
N ASP A 135 6.70 -5.51 4.47
CA ASP A 135 7.91 -5.65 3.65
C ASP A 135 8.04 -6.97 2.88
N LEU A 136 6.98 -7.71 2.70
CA LEU A 136 6.96 -8.87 1.83
C LEU A 136 6.11 -8.58 0.61
N ASP A 137 6.66 -8.81 -0.57
CA ASP A 137 5.98 -8.46 -1.80
C ASP A 137 6.11 -9.55 -2.88
N ILE A 138 5.16 -9.56 -3.82
CA ILE A 138 5.25 -10.32 -5.06
C ILE A 138 5.06 -9.37 -6.23
N VAL A 139 6.02 -9.36 -7.15
CA VAL A 139 5.88 -8.70 -8.45
C VAL A 139 5.40 -9.73 -9.46
N ILE A 140 4.33 -9.42 -10.19
CA ILE A 140 3.72 -10.31 -11.19
C ILE A 140 3.71 -9.57 -12.53
N GLU A 141 4.43 -10.08 -13.51
CA GLU A 141 4.49 -9.51 -14.86
C GLU A 141 3.16 -9.67 -15.61
N ALA A 142 2.99 -8.97 -16.72
CA ALA A 142 1.84 -9.14 -17.61
C ALA A 142 1.71 -10.59 -18.16
N SER A 143 2.81 -11.33 -18.25
CA SER A 143 2.86 -12.75 -18.57
C SER A 143 2.29 -13.67 -17.48
N HIS A 144 2.11 -13.14 -16.27
CA HIS A 144 1.84 -13.84 -15.01
C HIS A 144 3.04 -14.64 -14.46
N GLU A 145 4.25 -14.42 -14.97
CA GLU A 145 5.45 -14.81 -14.26
C GLU A 145 5.60 -13.91 -13.04
N TRP A 146 6.06 -14.49 -11.94
CA TRP A 146 6.13 -13.77 -10.69
C TRP A 146 7.45 -14.02 -9.94
N GLN A 147 7.80 -13.07 -9.07
CA GLN A 147 8.98 -13.18 -8.20
C GLN A 147 8.72 -12.51 -6.85
N TRP A 148 9.37 -13.01 -5.82
CA TRP A 148 9.42 -12.37 -4.53
C TRP A 148 10.24 -11.08 -4.57
N LYS A 149 9.85 -10.14 -3.74
CA LYS A 149 10.57 -8.90 -3.50
C LYS A 149 10.60 -8.61 -2.00
N ASP A 150 11.67 -7.96 -1.55
CA ASP A 150 11.89 -7.46 -0.18
C ASP A 150 11.83 -8.56 0.91
N MET A 151 12.14 -9.82 0.53
CA MET A 151 12.16 -10.96 1.45
C MET A 151 13.14 -10.77 2.62
N ASP A 152 14.25 -10.10 2.38
CA ASP A 152 15.30 -9.85 3.38
C ASP A 152 14.80 -8.89 4.47
N GLU A 153 14.06 -7.87 4.07
CA GLU A 153 13.41 -6.87 4.93
C GLU A 153 12.32 -7.55 5.79
N TYR A 154 11.50 -8.37 5.18
CA TYR A 154 10.49 -9.18 5.89
C TYR A 154 11.12 -10.06 6.97
N GLN A 155 12.16 -10.83 6.59
CA GLN A 155 12.88 -11.69 7.53
C GLN A 155 13.55 -10.87 8.64
N ARG A 156 14.02 -9.68 8.35
CA ARG A 156 14.57 -8.77 9.32
C ARG A 156 13.48 -8.30 10.30
N GLY A 157 12.33 -7.88 9.79
CA GLY A 157 11.17 -7.49 10.62
C GLY A 157 10.76 -8.58 11.62
N ILE A 158 10.76 -9.85 11.19
CA ILE A 158 10.50 -11.01 12.05
C ILE A 158 11.58 -11.13 13.13
N ARG A 159 12.87 -11.13 12.73
CA ARG A 159 13.99 -11.28 13.69
C ARG A 159 14.03 -10.18 14.74
N MET A 160 13.63 -8.97 14.39
CA MET A 160 13.58 -7.83 15.30
C MET A 160 12.30 -7.79 16.16
N GLY A 161 11.32 -8.64 15.88
CA GLY A 161 10.04 -8.67 16.60
C GLY A 161 9.06 -7.58 16.17
N GLY A 162 9.33 -6.88 15.07
CA GLY A 162 8.42 -5.91 14.45
C GLY A 162 7.25 -6.60 13.77
N ILE A 163 7.51 -7.74 13.13
CA ILE A 163 6.49 -8.60 12.55
C ILE A 163 6.21 -9.74 13.54
N GLN A 164 5.02 -9.75 14.09
CA GLN A 164 4.60 -10.67 15.14
C GLN A 164 4.31 -12.07 14.59
N SER A 165 4.46 -13.10 15.40
CA SER A 165 4.27 -14.50 14.98
C SER A 165 2.87 -14.81 14.43
N ASP A 166 1.84 -14.15 14.94
CA ASP A 166 0.47 -14.35 14.45
C ASP A 166 0.26 -13.67 13.09
N TRP A 167 0.96 -12.57 12.82
CA TRP A 167 0.96 -11.95 11.49
C TRP A 167 1.67 -12.86 10.47
N VAL A 168 2.79 -13.47 10.86
CA VAL A 168 3.49 -14.44 10.00
C VAL A 168 2.55 -15.56 9.56
N LYS A 169 1.80 -16.18 10.48
CA LYS A 169 0.80 -17.22 10.16
C LYS A 169 -0.29 -16.71 9.21
N SER A 170 -0.76 -15.48 9.43
CA SER A 170 -1.77 -14.86 8.58
C SER A 170 -1.24 -14.59 7.17
N ILE A 171 0.02 -14.17 7.07
CA ILE A 171 0.71 -13.98 5.78
C ILE A 171 0.89 -15.32 5.06
N GLU A 172 1.28 -16.39 5.75
CA GLU A 172 1.40 -17.73 5.15
C GLU A 172 0.06 -18.22 4.57
N HIS A 173 -1.04 -17.92 5.26
CA HIS A 173 -2.38 -18.21 4.75
C HIS A 173 -2.70 -17.34 3.51
N ALA A 174 -2.42 -16.04 3.60
CA ALA A 174 -2.62 -15.08 2.50
C ALA A 174 -1.79 -15.45 1.26
N GLN A 175 -0.55 -15.93 1.42
CA GLN A 175 0.29 -16.42 0.32
C GLN A 175 -0.41 -17.55 -0.45
N SER A 176 -1.01 -18.51 0.25
CA SER A 176 -1.73 -19.62 -0.38
C SER A 176 -2.91 -19.13 -1.22
N GLU A 177 -3.62 -18.12 -0.75
CA GLU A 177 -4.71 -17.48 -1.50
C GLU A 177 -4.18 -16.73 -2.74
N VAL A 178 -3.12 -15.92 -2.55
CA VAL A 178 -2.49 -15.17 -3.65
C VAL A 178 -2.00 -16.11 -4.75
N PHE A 179 -1.29 -17.20 -4.42
CA PHE A 179 -0.84 -18.16 -5.40
C PHE A 179 -1.99 -18.83 -6.16
N ALA A 180 -3.09 -19.16 -5.47
CA ALA A 180 -4.28 -19.69 -6.13
C ALA A 180 -4.91 -18.67 -7.11
N ARG A 181 -4.86 -17.36 -6.78
CA ARG A 181 -5.32 -16.28 -7.69
C ARG A 181 -4.39 -16.13 -8.89
N ILE A 182 -3.07 -16.19 -8.69
CA ILE A 182 -2.08 -16.13 -9.77
C ILE A 182 -2.29 -17.30 -10.76
N GLU A 183 -2.34 -18.54 -10.25
CA GLU A 183 -2.51 -19.74 -11.06
C GLU A 183 -3.80 -19.69 -11.89
N LYS A 184 -4.91 -19.27 -11.28
CA LYS A 184 -6.23 -19.21 -11.94
C LYS A 184 -6.46 -17.94 -12.73
N ARG A 185 -5.55 -16.98 -12.69
CA ARG A 185 -5.74 -15.61 -13.20
C ARG A 185 -7.08 -15.03 -12.72
N ALA A 186 -7.36 -15.23 -11.44
CA ALA A 186 -8.62 -14.82 -10.85
C ALA A 186 -8.57 -13.36 -10.39
N TYR A 187 -9.75 -12.74 -10.28
CA TYR A 187 -9.86 -11.39 -9.74
C TYR A 187 -9.09 -11.23 -8.41
N PRO A 188 -8.34 -10.14 -8.24
CA PRO A 188 -8.16 -9.00 -9.15
C PRO A 188 -6.96 -9.13 -10.10
N LEU A 189 -6.44 -10.32 -10.39
CA LEU A 189 -5.34 -10.57 -11.33
C LEU A 189 -5.83 -11.02 -12.73
N ASP A 190 -7.10 -10.77 -13.04
CA ASP A 190 -7.82 -11.17 -14.25
C ASP A 190 -7.83 -10.11 -15.36
N ALA A 191 -6.98 -9.10 -15.25
CA ALA A 191 -6.89 -7.98 -16.18
C ALA A 191 -8.12 -7.03 -16.21
N SER A 192 -9.09 -7.18 -15.31
CA SER A 192 -10.33 -6.38 -15.28
C SER A 192 -10.09 -4.87 -15.21
N TRP A 193 -8.98 -4.44 -14.57
CA TRP A 193 -8.61 -3.04 -14.42
C TRP A 193 -7.56 -2.54 -15.43
N LEU A 194 -7.01 -3.37 -16.31
CA LEU A 194 -5.92 -2.96 -17.22
C LEU A 194 -6.29 -1.79 -18.13
N ASN A 195 -7.54 -1.75 -18.59
CA ASN A 195 -8.02 -0.69 -19.47
C ASN A 195 -8.71 0.46 -18.73
N TRP A 196 -8.78 0.37 -17.40
CA TRP A 196 -9.33 1.46 -16.61
C TRP A 196 -8.41 2.70 -16.64
N ARG A 197 -9.02 3.87 -16.73
CA ARG A 197 -8.31 5.16 -16.71
C ARG A 197 -9.00 6.12 -15.76
N PRO A 198 -8.22 6.93 -15.03
CA PRO A 198 -8.80 7.96 -14.17
C PRO A 198 -9.48 9.06 -14.99
N ASP A 199 -10.41 9.76 -14.36
CA ASP A 199 -10.93 11.01 -14.93
C ASP A 199 -9.76 11.98 -15.17
N PRO A 200 -9.58 12.49 -16.41
CA PRO A 200 -8.48 13.40 -16.74
C PRO A 200 -8.57 14.75 -16.00
N ASN A 201 -9.71 15.08 -15.43
CA ASN A 201 -9.89 16.28 -14.62
C ASN A 201 -9.43 16.11 -13.16
N TRP A 202 -9.11 14.92 -12.72
CA TRP A 202 -8.64 14.72 -11.36
C TRP A 202 -7.21 15.21 -11.17
N SER A 203 -7.05 16.20 -10.32
CA SER A 203 -5.72 16.61 -9.86
C SER A 203 -5.17 15.61 -8.84
N ALA A 204 -3.86 15.51 -8.72
CA ALA A 204 -3.21 14.78 -7.66
C ALA A 204 -3.61 15.36 -6.29
N PRO A 205 -4.03 14.52 -5.34
CA PRO A 205 -4.49 14.99 -4.04
C PRO A 205 -3.33 15.49 -3.18
N ARG A 206 -3.66 16.35 -2.19
CA ARG A 206 -2.75 16.84 -1.17
C ARG A 206 -3.04 16.17 0.16
N LEU A 207 -2.06 16.17 1.03
CA LEU A 207 -2.26 15.74 2.41
C LEU A 207 -3.09 16.78 3.17
N PRO A 208 -4.06 16.37 4.00
CA PRO A 208 -4.74 17.27 4.93
C PRO A 208 -3.77 17.73 6.02
N GLU A 209 -4.03 18.87 6.64
CA GLU A 209 -3.16 19.43 7.70
C GLU A 209 -3.01 18.48 8.91
N ASN A 210 -4.06 17.73 9.20
CA ASN A 210 -4.12 16.78 10.32
C ASN A 210 -3.86 15.33 9.91
N TRP A 211 -3.03 15.11 8.90
CA TRP A 211 -2.67 13.78 8.39
C TRP A 211 -2.09 12.83 9.44
N ASP A 212 -1.48 13.35 10.50
CA ASP A 212 -0.81 12.63 11.59
C ASP A 212 -1.74 12.30 12.77
N GLU A 213 -2.96 12.83 12.80
CA GLU A 213 -3.94 12.49 13.85
C GLU A 213 -4.41 11.03 13.69
N ILE A 214 -4.02 10.20 14.64
CA ILE A 214 -4.49 8.81 14.78
C ILE A 214 -5.73 8.82 15.69
N ASN A 215 -6.83 8.18 15.23
CA ASN A 215 -8.09 8.12 15.96
C ASN A 215 -8.32 6.73 16.56
#